data_a5615a4a8228cbfc9f3ab2cd9dc69644
#
_entry.id   a5615a4a8228cbfc9f3ab2cd9dc69644
#
_cell.length_a   1.000
_cell.length_b   1.000
_cell.length_c   1.000
_cell.angle_alpha   90.00
_cell.angle_beta   90.00
_cell.angle_gamma   90.00
#
_symmetry.space_group_name_H-M   'P 1'
#
loop_
_entity.id
_entity.type
_entity.pdbx_description
1 polymer ?
#
loop_
_entity_poly.entity_id
_entity_poly.type
_entity_poly.pdbx_seq_one_letter_code
_entity_poly.pdbx_strand_id
1 'polypeptide(L)'
;AAATVVELHTSTDVDSLVVPVLEATVGRNGLLRHGLVQELGPRVFQLGHQAFRVGQSGRIDAFAAALGGDYARTRTDCRLVGRGAEGRLAAAYFGEADQTLDFRTFQDHAAPDTRSELLFKGALDGASRSIYTGLIRVRPEAVRTVANQTNRNVKLSPEAWAESVPNLEIETDDVVCSHASTVSPVDEDQR
;
A
#
# COMPACT_ATOMS: atom_id res chain seq x y z
N ALA A 1 16.64 17.03 -6.04
CA ALA A 1 16.61 16.07 -7.15
C ALA A 1 15.28 15.36 -7.21
N ALA A 2 14.87 14.92 -8.41
CA ALA A 2 13.69 14.09 -8.63
C ALA A 2 14.07 12.86 -9.47
N ALA A 3 13.44 11.72 -9.15
CA ALA A 3 13.58 10.48 -9.91
C ALA A 3 12.24 9.80 -10.07
N THR A 4 12.07 9.04 -11.15
CA THR A 4 10.96 8.14 -11.37
C THR A 4 11.50 6.75 -11.68
N VAL A 5 11.00 5.75 -10.96
CA VAL A 5 11.34 4.34 -11.15
C VAL A 5 10.05 3.58 -11.40
N VAL A 6 10.05 2.72 -12.41
CA VAL A 6 8.94 1.81 -12.70
C VAL A 6 9.48 0.40 -12.72
N GLU A 7 8.86 -0.48 -11.93
CA GLU A 7 9.15 -1.91 -11.91
C GLU A 7 7.99 -2.67 -12.56
N LEU A 8 8.33 -3.65 -13.38
CA LEU A 8 7.38 -4.57 -13.98
C LEU A 8 7.75 -5.99 -13.55
N HIS A 9 6.89 -6.60 -12.75
CA HIS A 9 7.04 -7.99 -12.31
C HIS A 9 6.08 -8.87 -13.11
N THR A 10 6.62 -9.63 -14.01
CA THR A 10 5.87 -10.58 -14.83
C THR A 10 6.47 -11.96 -14.78
N SER A 11 5.67 -12.96 -14.98
CA SER A 11 6.12 -14.34 -15.19
C SER A 11 5.21 -15.07 -16.16
N THR A 12 5.70 -16.18 -16.67
CA THR A 12 4.85 -17.20 -17.29
C THR A 12 4.12 -18.01 -16.21
N ASP A 13 3.26 -18.93 -16.62
CA ASP A 13 2.56 -19.85 -15.72
C ASP A 13 3.49 -20.98 -15.24
N VAL A 14 4.26 -20.71 -14.18
CA VAL A 14 5.25 -21.61 -13.58
C VAL A 14 5.12 -21.62 -12.05
N ASP A 15 5.36 -22.78 -11.44
CA ASP A 15 5.44 -22.88 -9.98
C ASP A 15 6.70 -22.19 -9.50
N SER A 16 6.54 -21.07 -8.82
CA SER A 16 7.69 -20.31 -8.33
C SER A 16 7.38 -19.47 -7.08
N LEU A 17 8.42 -19.20 -6.30
CA LEU A 17 8.42 -18.24 -5.22
C LEU A 17 9.27 -17.03 -5.63
N VAL A 18 8.67 -15.86 -5.57
CA VAL A 18 9.33 -14.57 -5.85
C VAL A 18 9.39 -13.74 -4.58
N VAL A 19 10.58 -13.27 -4.23
CA VAL A 19 10.81 -12.48 -3.00
C VAL A 19 11.47 -11.14 -3.37
N PRO A 20 10.74 -10.20 -3.96
CA PRO A 20 11.30 -8.91 -4.34
C PRO A 20 11.49 -8.03 -3.10
N VAL A 21 12.65 -7.36 -3.03
CA VAL A 21 12.96 -6.39 -1.97
C VAL A 21 13.41 -5.09 -2.62
N LEU A 22 12.73 -4.00 -2.26
CA LEU A 22 13.10 -2.63 -2.64
C LEU A 22 13.40 -1.82 -1.39
N GLU A 23 14.56 -1.19 -1.35
CA GLU A 23 14.88 -0.17 -0.36
C GLU A 23 15.24 1.14 -1.04
N ALA A 24 14.58 2.24 -0.64
CA ALA A 24 14.84 3.54 -1.20
C ALA A 24 14.91 4.63 -0.12
N THR A 25 15.91 5.51 -0.24
CA THR A 25 16.05 6.68 0.62
C THR A 25 15.85 7.94 -0.19
N VAL A 26 14.87 8.75 0.19
CA VAL A 26 14.63 10.07 -0.36
C VAL A 26 15.31 11.10 0.56
N GLY A 27 16.35 11.73 0.06
CA GLY A 27 17.10 12.75 0.81
C GLY A 27 16.34 14.08 0.92
N ARG A 28 16.98 15.07 1.56
CA ARG A 28 16.41 16.41 1.76
C ARG A 28 15.94 17.03 0.43
N ASN A 29 14.70 17.55 0.41
CA ASN A 29 14.04 18.15 -0.75
C ASN A 29 14.04 17.24 -2.01
N GLY A 30 14.18 15.93 -1.83
CA GLY A 30 14.13 14.96 -2.91
C GLY A 30 12.68 14.56 -3.23
N LEU A 31 12.46 14.11 -4.46
CA LEU A 31 11.20 13.50 -4.89
C LEU A 31 11.52 12.16 -5.56
N LEU A 32 10.94 11.10 -5.04
CA LEU A 32 10.89 9.81 -5.73
C LEU A 32 9.46 9.50 -6.15
N ARG A 33 9.26 9.15 -7.40
CA ARG A 33 8.04 8.49 -7.87
C ARG A 33 8.38 7.03 -8.16
N HIS A 34 7.64 6.13 -7.54
CA HIS A 34 7.83 4.71 -7.72
C HIS A 34 6.53 4.08 -8.21
N GLY A 35 6.57 3.36 -9.30
CA GLY A 35 5.47 2.57 -9.84
C GLY A 35 5.82 1.09 -9.88
N LEU A 36 4.95 0.24 -9.36
CA LEU A 36 5.04 -1.20 -9.50
C LEU A 36 3.83 -1.70 -10.28
N VAL A 37 4.07 -2.47 -11.33
CA VAL A 37 3.05 -3.28 -12.00
C VAL A 37 3.40 -4.75 -11.78
N GLN A 38 2.51 -5.48 -11.13
CA GLN A 38 2.70 -6.89 -10.81
C GLN A 38 1.63 -7.71 -11.55
N GLU A 39 2.09 -8.49 -12.54
CA GLU A 39 1.32 -9.41 -13.38
C GLU A 39 1.97 -10.80 -13.36
N LEU A 40 2.11 -11.38 -12.18
CA LEU A 40 2.69 -12.71 -12.02
C LEU A 40 1.69 -13.80 -12.41
N GLY A 41 2.18 -14.90 -12.93
CA GLY A 41 1.36 -16.03 -13.33
C GLY A 41 0.59 -16.67 -12.17
N PRO A 42 -0.48 -17.45 -12.45
CA PRO A 42 -1.43 -17.94 -11.45
C PRO A 42 -0.88 -19.02 -10.52
N ARG A 43 0.36 -19.49 -10.73
CA ARG A 43 1.05 -20.45 -9.85
C ARG A 43 2.26 -19.85 -9.13
N VAL A 44 2.33 -18.52 -9.07
CA VAL A 44 3.43 -17.80 -8.43
C VAL A 44 3.03 -17.35 -7.04
N PHE A 45 3.85 -17.66 -6.06
CA PHE A 45 3.80 -17.05 -4.72
C PHE A 45 4.75 -15.85 -4.67
N GLN A 46 4.25 -14.70 -4.23
CA GLN A 46 5.09 -13.53 -3.98
C GLN A 46 5.09 -13.14 -2.51
N LEU A 47 6.28 -12.89 -1.97
CA LEU A 47 6.48 -12.26 -0.66
C LEU A 47 7.36 -11.03 -0.84
N GLY A 48 6.75 -9.89 -1.19
CA GLY A 48 7.45 -8.65 -1.49
C GLY A 48 7.60 -7.73 -0.28
N HIS A 49 8.70 -6.97 -0.22
CA HIS A 49 8.91 -5.91 0.74
C HIS A 49 9.45 -4.65 0.06
N GLN A 50 8.79 -3.53 0.31
CA GLN A 50 9.21 -2.20 -0.12
C GLN A 50 9.43 -1.32 1.12
N ALA A 51 10.60 -0.71 1.24
CA ALA A 51 10.95 0.16 2.36
C ALA A 51 11.40 1.54 1.85
N PHE A 52 10.62 2.56 2.20
CA PHE A 52 10.91 3.95 1.87
C PHE A 52 11.29 4.72 3.12
N ARG A 53 12.44 5.41 3.08
CA ARG A 53 12.90 6.33 4.12
C ARG A 53 12.93 7.75 3.55
N VAL A 54 12.15 8.67 4.14
CA VAL A 54 11.98 10.02 3.60
C VAL A 54 12.55 11.05 4.57
N GLY A 55 13.55 11.78 4.09
CA GLY A 55 14.24 12.85 4.84
C GLY A 55 13.49 14.18 4.78
N GLN A 56 14.13 15.22 5.35
CA GLN A 56 13.55 16.56 5.50
C GLN A 56 12.99 17.11 4.18
N SER A 57 11.71 17.52 4.21
CA SER A 57 10.99 18.08 3.05
C SER A 57 11.12 17.19 1.78
N GLY A 58 11.45 15.93 1.97
CA GLY A 58 11.46 14.92 0.92
C GLY A 58 10.06 14.35 0.69
N ARG A 59 9.86 13.75 -0.49
CA ARG A 59 8.57 13.16 -0.82
C ARG A 59 8.73 11.85 -1.59
N ILE A 60 7.92 10.88 -1.24
CA ILE A 60 7.68 9.65 -2.01
C ILE A 60 6.23 9.63 -2.51
N ASP A 61 6.04 9.39 -3.80
CA ASP A 61 4.77 9.01 -4.40
C ASP A 61 4.94 7.57 -4.93
N ALA A 62 4.36 6.59 -4.26
CA ALA A 62 4.42 5.19 -4.64
C ALA A 62 3.04 4.71 -5.11
N PHE A 63 3.02 3.97 -6.22
CA PHE A 63 1.82 3.35 -6.78
C PHE A 63 2.09 1.86 -7.07
N ALA A 64 1.13 1.01 -6.77
CA ALA A 64 1.17 -0.41 -7.14
C ALA A 64 -0.10 -0.80 -7.90
N ALA A 65 0.06 -1.48 -9.03
CA ALA A 65 -0.98 -2.26 -9.69
C ALA A 65 -0.70 -3.74 -9.39
N ALA A 66 -1.60 -4.43 -8.67
CA ALA A 66 -1.43 -5.84 -8.32
C ALA A 66 -2.54 -6.66 -9.00
N LEU A 67 -2.16 -7.46 -9.99
CA LEU A 67 -3.05 -8.10 -10.93
C LEU A 67 -2.83 -9.61 -11.06
N GLY A 68 -1.81 -10.18 -10.41
CA GLY A 68 -1.43 -11.58 -10.61
C GLY A 68 -0.90 -12.28 -9.36
N GLY A 69 -0.45 -13.52 -9.54
CA GLY A 69 0.00 -14.43 -8.52
C GLY A 69 -1.14 -15.30 -7.95
N ASP A 70 -0.82 -16.47 -7.43
CA ASP A 70 -1.71 -17.30 -6.62
C ASP A 70 -1.91 -16.65 -5.24
N TYR A 71 -0.79 -16.39 -4.57
CA TYR A 71 -0.72 -15.59 -3.36
C TYR A 71 0.32 -14.49 -3.53
N ALA A 72 -0.09 -13.23 -3.46
CA ALA A 72 0.81 -12.11 -3.60
C ALA A 72 0.72 -11.19 -2.37
N ARG A 73 1.73 -11.29 -1.49
CA ARG A 73 1.88 -10.36 -0.37
C ARG A 73 2.89 -9.27 -0.72
N THR A 74 2.48 -8.02 -0.47
CA THR A 74 3.39 -6.87 -0.52
C THR A 74 3.33 -6.13 0.81
N ARG A 75 4.47 -6.07 1.51
CA ARG A 75 4.65 -5.19 2.65
C ARG A 75 5.29 -3.89 2.19
N THR A 76 4.72 -2.75 2.59
CA THR A 76 5.24 -1.41 2.29
C THR A 76 5.46 -0.63 3.58
N ASP A 77 6.69 -0.37 3.93
CA ASP A 77 7.08 0.49 5.05
C ASP A 77 7.44 1.88 4.51
N CYS A 78 6.76 2.93 5.00
CA CYS A 78 7.05 4.33 4.67
C CYS A 78 7.41 5.09 5.95
N ARG A 79 8.69 5.40 6.12
CA ARG A 79 9.21 6.09 7.30
C ARG A 79 9.54 7.54 7.01
N LEU A 80 8.78 8.46 7.62
CA LEU A 80 8.92 9.89 7.48
C LEU A 80 9.80 10.41 8.61
N VAL A 81 11.12 10.45 8.37
CA VAL A 81 12.13 10.69 9.41
C VAL A 81 12.65 12.13 9.44
N GLY A 82 12.26 12.97 8.50
CA GLY A 82 12.64 14.38 8.46
C GLY A 82 11.44 15.30 8.59
N ARG A 83 11.63 16.47 9.21
CA ARG A 83 10.59 17.51 9.30
C ARG A 83 9.99 17.79 7.92
N GLY A 84 8.67 17.82 7.82
CA GLY A 84 7.95 18.10 6.57
C GLY A 84 8.09 17.02 5.49
N ALA A 85 8.48 15.79 5.86
CA ALA A 85 8.51 14.67 4.93
C ALA A 85 7.09 14.25 4.53
N GLU A 86 6.91 13.85 3.26
CA GLU A 86 5.63 13.43 2.72
C GLU A 86 5.70 12.01 2.12
N GLY A 87 4.65 11.21 2.37
CA GLY A 87 4.47 9.88 1.79
C GLY A 87 3.08 9.70 1.20
N ARG A 88 2.98 9.41 -0.10
CA ARG A 88 1.74 9.02 -0.75
C ARG A 88 1.85 7.61 -1.26
N LEU A 89 0.98 6.73 -0.78
CA LEU A 89 0.92 5.33 -1.15
C LEU A 89 -0.43 5.05 -1.80
N ALA A 90 -0.43 4.61 -3.04
CA ALA A 90 -1.64 4.23 -3.73
C ALA A 90 -1.52 2.82 -4.30
N ALA A 91 -2.61 2.07 -4.32
CA ALA A 91 -2.70 0.81 -5.02
C ALA A 91 -4.05 0.65 -5.70
N ALA A 92 -4.01 0.06 -6.89
CA ALA A 92 -5.17 -0.50 -7.56
C ALA A 92 -4.92 -2.00 -7.75
N TYR A 93 -5.89 -2.83 -7.43
CA TYR A 93 -5.74 -4.27 -7.57
C TYR A 93 -7.03 -4.94 -8.03
N PHE A 94 -6.84 -6.01 -8.75
CA PHE A 94 -7.92 -6.84 -9.25
C PHE A 94 -7.61 -8.30 -8.93
N GLY A 95 -8.50 -8.95 -8.18
CA GLY A 95 -8.42 -10.38 -7.90
C GLY A 95 -9.45 -11.14 -8.70
N GLU A 96 -9.05 -12.27 -9.26
CA GLU A 96 -9.91 -13.19 -9.99
C GLU A 96 -9.65 -14.64 -9.57
N ALA A 97 -10.50 -15.56 -9.99
CA ALA A 97 -10.43 -16.99 -9.64
C ALA A 97 -10.35 -17.18 -8.10
N ASP A 98 -9.27 -17.76 -7.59
CA ASP A 98 -9.01 -18.03 -6.17
C ASP A 98 -7.79 -17.29 -5.62
N GLN A 99 -7.31 -16.29 -6.33
CA GLN A 99 -6.14 -15.48 -5.97
C GLN A 99 -6.28 -14.84 -4.59
N THR A 100 -5.16 -14.69 -3.89
CA THR A 100 -5.08 -13.94 -2.63
C THR A 100 -4.09 -12.79 -2.76
N LEU A 101 -4.59 -11.55 -2.63
CA LEU A 101 -3.80 -10.32 -2.64
C LEU A 101 -3.72 -9.75 -1.22
N ASP A 102 -2.53 -9.79 -0.61
CA ASP A 102 -2.31 -9.40 0.80
C ASP A 102 -1.40 -8.17 0.88
N PHE A 103 -1.93 -7.06 1.40
CA PHE A 103 -1.20 -5.81 1.56
C PHE A 103 -0.96 -5.53 3.04
N ARG A 104 0.30 -5.26 3.38
CA ARG A 104 0.72 -4.85 4.72
C ARG A 104 1.39 -3.49 4.62
N THR A 105 0.86 -2.46 5.29
CA THR A 105 1.44 -1.12 5.23
C THR A 105 1.81 -0.60 6.60
N PHE A 106 2.95 0.06 6.68
CA PHE A 106 3.40 0.74 7.88
C PHE A 106 3.84 2.16 7.54
N GLN A 107 3.06 3.15 8.01
CA GLN A 107 3.36 4.57 7.86
C GLN A 107 3.88 5.09 9.20
N ASP A 108 5.19 5.30 9.33
CA ASP A 108 5.88 5.69 10.57
C ASP A 108 6.25 7.17 10.51
N HIS A 109 5.53 7.99 11.26
CA HIS A 109 5.79 9.42 11.42
C HIS A 109 6.75 9.64 12.60
N ALA A 110 8.00 9.93 12.29
CA ALA A 110 9.09 10.07 13.28
C ALA A 110 9.68 11.49 13.34
N ALA A 111 9.00 12.49 12.74
CA ALA A 111 9.44 13.88 12.76
C ALA A 111 8.21 14.82 12.68
N PRO A 112 8.34 16.09 13.13
CA PRO A 112 7.26 17.06 13.06
C PRO A 112 6.85 17.43 11.62
N ASP A 113 5.60 17.92 11.47
CA ASP A 113 5.06 18.47 10.23
C ASP A 113 4.98 17.46 9.08
N THR A 114 4.95 16.16 9.37
CA THR A 114 4.92 15.11 8.35
C THR A 114 3.50 14.84 7.82
N ARG A 115 3.42 14.37 6.58
CA ARG A 115 2.14 14.05 5.93
C ARG A 115 2.19 12.68 5.29
N SER A 116 1.11 11.90 5.47
CA SER A 116 0.93 10.66 4.71
C SER A 116 -0.50 10.52 4.20
N GLU A 117 -0.61 9.95 3.01
CA GLU A 117 -1.87 9.58 2.39
C GLU A 117 -1.75 8.17 1.83
N LEU A 118 -2.68 7.31 2.19
CA LEU A 118 -2.79 5.97 1.62
C LEU A 118 -4.18 5.79 1.02
N LEU A 119 -4.20 5.36 -0.25
CA LEU A 119 -5.43 5.04 -0.96
C LEU A 119 -5.27 3.72 -1.71
N PHE A 120 -5.84 2.66 -1.17
CA PHE A 120 -5.85 1.33 -1.77
C PHE A 120 -7.27 0.97 -2.21
N LYS A 121 -7.43 0.62 -3.48
CA LYS A 121 -8.72 0.23 -4.06
C LYS A 121 -8.60 -1.10 -4.78
N GLY A 122 -9.53 -2.01 -4.49
CA GLY A 122 -9.59 -3.32 -5.12
C GLY A 122 -10.96 -3.66 -5.66
N ALA A 123 -10.97 -4.46 -6.72
CA ALA A 123 -12.13 -5.18 -7.20
C ALA A 123 -11.82 -6.68 -7.17
N LEU A 124 -12.78 -7.48 -6.72
CA LEU A 124 -12.59 -8.91 -6.44
C LEU A 124 -13.69 -9.71 -7.13
N ASP A 125 -13.30 -10.60 -8.01
CA ASP A 125 -14.17 -11.51 -8.73
C ASP A 125 -13.86 -12.98 -8.39
N GLY A 126 -14.72 -13.91 -8.78
CA GLY A 126 -14.59 -15.33 -8.46
C GLY A 126 -14.57 -15.59 -6.95
N ALA A 127 -13.69 -16.43 -6.48
CA ALA A 127 -13.44 -16.71 -5.07
C ALA A 127 -12.18 -15.99 -4.54
N SER A 128 -11.76 -14.93 -5.24
CA SER A 128 -10.55 -14.19 -4.88
C SER A 128 -10.66 -13.49 -3.53
N ARG A 129 -9.50 -13.24 -2.93
CA ARG A 129 -9.39 -12.67 -1.59
C ARG A 129 -8.47 -11.46 -1.56
N SER A 130 -8.89 -10.43 -0.82
CA SER A 130 -8.01 -9.31 -0.46
C SER A 130 -7.86 -9.22 1.05
N ILE A 131 -6.61 -9.11 1.50
CA ILE A 131 -6.28 -8.86 2.90
C ILE A 131 -5.53 -7.54 2.97
N TYR A 132 -6.02 -6.60 3.76
CA TYR A 132 -5.33 -5.36 4.02
C TYR A 132 -5.10 -5.19 5.52
N THR A 133 -3.85 -5.02 5.93
CA THR A 133 -3.51 -4.63 7.31
C THR A 133 -2.62 -3.40 7.25
N GLY A 134 -3.09 -2.30 7.79
CA GLY A 134 -2.36 -1.05 7.84
C GLY A 134 -2.09 -0.60 9.27
N LEU A 135 -0.93 0.03 9.48
CA LEU A 135 -0.61 0.74 10.72
C LEU A 135 -0.08 2.12 10.37
N ILE A 136 -0.72 3.15 10.92
CA ILE A 136 -0.13 4.48 11.04
C ILE A 136 0.38 4.61 12.46
N ARG A 137 1.68 4.88 12.62
CA ARG A 137 2.26 5.24 13.89
C ARG A 137 2.71 6.70 13.88
N VAL A 138 2.28 7.45 14.88
CA VAL A 138 2.73 8.84 15.11
C VAL A 138 3.49 8.87 16.43
N ARG A 139 4.80 9.10 16.37
CA ARG A 139 5.69 9.11 17.51
C ARG A 139 5.52 10.38 18.34
N PRO A 140 5.96 10.42 19.61
CA PRO A 140 5.77 11.57 20.51
C PRO A 140 6.28 12.89 19.93
N GLU A 141 7.39 12.88 19.22
CA GLU A 141 8.00 14.05 18.60
C GLU A 141 7.38 14.47 17.26
N ALA A 142 6.50 13.64 16.68
CA ALA A 142 5.90 13.88 15.36
C ALA A 142 4.64 14.78 15.44
N VAL A 143 4.76 15.91 16.11
CA VAL A 143 3.68 16.89 16.24
C VAL A 143 3.29 17.50 14.89
N ARG A 144 2.04 17.93 14.74
CA ARG A 144 1.42 18.49 13.54
C ARG A 144 1.45 17.54 12.33
N THR A 145 1.44 16.24 12.62
CA THR A 145 1.25 15.21 11.60
C THR A 145 -0.17 15.24 11.04
N VAL A 146 -0.27 15.05 9.73
CA VAL A 146 -1.53 14.78 9.04
C VAL A 146 -1.40 13.43 8.33
N ALA A 147 -2.24 12.47 8.71
CA ALA A 147 -2.18 11.11 8.17
C ALA A 147 -3.57 10.55 7.84
N ASN A 148 -3.74 10.07 6.62
CA ASN A 148 -4.99 9.46 6.16
C ASN A 148 -4.71 8.09 5.55
N GLN A 149 -5.58 7.13 5.87
CA GLN A 149 -5.52 5.78 5.34
C GLN A 149 -6.90 5.34 4.88
N THR A 150 -7.02 4.97 3.61
CA THR A 150 -8.27 4.50 3.04
C THR A 150 -8.05 3.20 2.27
N ASN A 151 -8.83 2.16 2.62
CA ASN A 151 -8.91 0.94 1.85
C ASN A 151 -10.37 0.70 1.41
N ARG A 152 -10.58 0.47 0.13
CA ARG A 152 -11.91 0.21 -0.44
C ARG A 152 -11.88 -1.00 -1.35
N ASN A 153 -12.76 -1.95 -1.08
CA ASN A 153 -12.93 -3.15 -1.88
C ASN A 153 -14.36 -3.24 -2.42
N VAL A 154 -14.47 -3.60 -3.68
CA VAL A 154 -15.73 -3.92 -4.34
C VAL A 154 -15.72 -5.42 -4.66
N LYS A 155 -16.75 -6.14 -4.21
CA LYS A 155 -16.96 -7.55 -4.53
C LYS A 155 -17.83 -7.65 -5.79
N LEU A 156 -17.31 -8.28 -6.83
CA LEU A 156 -18.01 -8.52 -8.10
C LEU A 156 -18.75 -9.85 -8.08
N SER A 157 -18.36 -10.77 -7.18
CA SER A 157 -18.99 -12.08 -6.99
C SER A 157 -19.35 -12.32 -5.52
N PRO A 158 -20.32 -13.17 -5.21
CA PRO A 158 -20.69 -13.55 -3.83
C PRO A 158 -19.54 -14.23 -3.07
N GLU A 159 -18.75 -15.06 -3.73
CA GLU A 159 -17.66 -15.85 -3.18
C GLU A 159 -16.42 -15.02 -2.88
N ALA A 160 -16.27 -13.87 -3.53
CA ALA A 160 -15.15 -12.96 -3.27
C ALA A 160 -15.15 -12.47 -1.81
N TRP A 161 -13.97 -12.35 -1.23
CA TRP A 161 -13.82 -11.98 0.17
C TRP A 161 -12.76 -10.89 0.36
N ALA A 162 -13.02 -9.95 1.27
CA ALA A 162 -12.06 -8.93 1.65
C ALA A 162 -12.06 -8.70 3.15
N GLU A 163 -10.85 -8.59 3.71
CA GLU A 163 -10.61 -8.15 5.09
C GLU A 163 -9.79 -6.87 5.09
N SER A 164 -10.15 -5.93 5.93
CA SER A 164 -9.43 -4.68 6.06
C SER A 164 -9.31 -4.29 7.53
N VAL A 165 -8.07 -4.26 8.03
CA VAL A 165 -7.72 -3.97 9.42
C VAL A 165 -6.81 -2.74 9.48
N PRO A 166 -7.38 -1.52 9.41
CA PRO A 166 -6.63 -0.30 9.59
C PRO A 166 -6.40 -0.02 11.08
N ASN A 167 -5.15 0.24 11.46
CA ASN A 167 -4.76 0.54 12.85
C ASN A 167 -4.10 1.92 12.95
N LEU A 168 -4.31 2.59 14.09
CA LEU A 168 -3.66 3.84 14.47
C LEU A 168 -2.97 3.66 15.81
N GLU A 169 -1.70 4.06 15.89
CA GLU A 169 -0.91 4.14 17.11
C GLU A 169 -0.40 5.58 17.23
N ILE A 170 -1.05 6.39 18.07
CA ILE A 170 -0.81 7.83 18.17
C ILE A 170 -0.28 8.16 19.54
N GLU A 171 0.95 8.67 19.61
CA GLU A 171 1.67 8.95 20.86
C GLU A 171 1.77 10.47 21.17
N THR A 172 1.02 11.32 20.43
CA THR A 172 0.91 12.78 20.66
C THR A 172 -0.48 13.27 20.27
N ASP A 173 -0.97 14.34 20.87
CA ASP A 173 -2.32 14.91 20.65
C ASP A 173 -2.37 16.02 19.59
N ASP A 174 -1.23 16.57 19.16
CA ASP A 174 -1.13 17.60 18.13
C ASP A 174 -1.06 16.98 16.71
N VAL A 175 -2.15 16.33 16.29
CA VAL A 175 -2.22 15.61 15.01
C VAL A 175 -3.62 15.59 14.42
N VAL A 176 -3.71 15.31 13.11
CA VAL A 176 -4.95 15.01 12.41
C VAL A 176 -4.78 13.65 11.70
N CYS A 177 -5.39 12.63 12.26
CA CYS A 177 -5.28 11.27 11.71
C CYS A 177 -6.67 10.69 11.43
N SER A 178 -6.81 9.99 10.31
CA SER A 178 -8.02 9.26 9.98
C SER A 178 -7.72 7.96 9.26
N HIS A 179 -8.63 7.00 9.45
CA HIS A 179 -8.67 5.81 8.62
C HIS A 179 -10.10 5.51 8.18
N ALA A 180 -10.26 4.88 7.02
CA ALA A 180 -11.52 4.44 6.49
C ALA A 180 -11.35 3.09 5.79
N SER A 181 -12.34 2.22 5.96
CA SER A 181 -12.38 0.92 5.31
C SER A 181 -13.79 0.64 4.83
N THR A 182 -13.90 0.17 3.58
CA THR A 182 -15.18 -0.28 3.04
C THR A 182 -15.00 -1.57 2.24
N VAL A 183 -15.94 -2.48 2.42
CA VAL A 183 -16.14 -3.67 1.57
C VAL A 183 -17.61 -3.66 1.16
N SER A 184 -17.88 -3.56 -0.14
CA SER A 184 -19.24 -3.51 -0.67
C SER A 184 -19.42 -4.48 -1.84
N PRO A 185 -20.57 -5.14 -1.99
CA PRO A 185 -20.93 -5.76 -3.25
C PRO A 185 -21.19 -4.68 -4.31
N VAL A 186 -21.09 -5.05 -5.59
CA VAL A 186 -21.64 -4.24 -6.66
C VAL A 186 -23.16 -4.40 -6.64
N ASP A 187 -23.88 -3.29 -6.75
CA ASP A 187 -25.33 -3.30 -6.90
C ASP A 187 -25.67 -3.91 -8.29
N GLU A 188 -26.65 -4.82 -8.34
CA GLU A 188 -27.04 -5.47 -9.60
C GLU A 188 -27.51 -4.48 -10.67
N ASP A 189 -28.04 -3.33 -10.25
CA ASP A 189 -28.45 -2.24 -11.14
C ASP A 189 -27.27 -1.44 -11.73
N GLN A 190 -26.02 -1.73 -11.32
CA GLN A 190 -24.80 -1.06 -11.80
C GLN A 190 -23.91 -1.95 -12.70
N ARG A 191 -24.42 -3.15 -13.05
CA ARG A 191 -23.74 -4.09 -13.94
C ARG A 191 -24.07 -3.88 -15.41
#